data_f6f6d8af1608dd312d540c778b0ad5b2
#
_entry.id   f6f6d8af1608dd312d540c778b0ad5b2
#
_cell.length_a   1.000
_cell.length_b   1.000
_cell.length_c   1.000
_cell.angle_alpha   90.00
_cell.angle_beta   90.00
_cell.angle_gamma   90.00
#
_symmetry.space_group_name_H-M   'P 1'
#
loop_
_entity.id
_entity.type
_entity.pdbx_description
1 polymer ?
#
loop_
_entity_poly.entity_id
_entity_poly.type
_entity_poly.pdbx_seq_one_letter_code
_entity_poly.pdbx_strand_id
1 'polypeptide(L)'
;MSANYTFDADLDTVLQAASNEELAPLVQFIKASSFSERLTSDDSFIRYYPNHARYCHVISAEIRAFGGHTIVNLLRGGKGPDYHTVVADVLKHMKIDYQEEDNIFELERKLIAYVMKDMYGKMDNEQRELIVSEVKQYQANDGALVVKALEKGDLAQLSPKALLLLSSVISSSIAKIMGISVSISNALGSALDFPPCAG
;
A
#
# COMPACT_ATOMS: atom_id res chain seq x y z
N MET A 1 9.46 19.81 17.74
CA MET A 1 10.83 19.51 17.26
C MET A 1 10.69 18.81 15.92
N SER A 2 11.12 19.44 14.82
CA SER A 2 11.07 18.82 13.48
C SER A 2 11.91 17.55 13.50
N ALA A 3 11.29 16.41 13.22
CA ALA A 3 12.00 15.14 13.11
C ALA A 3 13.10 15.30 12.03
N ASN A 4 14.28 14.70 12.25
CA ASN A 4 15.37 14.67 11.26
C ASN A 4 14.87 13.89 10.02
N TYR A 5 14.18 14.61 9.14
CA TYR A 5 13.67 14.05 7.89
C TYR A 5 14.82 13.89 6.89
N THR A 6 14.85 12.72 6.25
CA THR A 6 15.72 12.45 5.12
C THR A 6 14.83 12.00 3.97
N PHE A 7 14.94 12.65 2.82
CA PHE A 7 14.17 12.31 1.63
C PHE A 7 14.46 10.86 1.19
N ASP A 8 13.39 10.14 0.88
CA ASP A 8 13.41 8.77 0.38
C ASP A 8 12.73 8.75 -0.99
N ALA A 9 13.50 8.48 -2.04
CA ALA A 9 13.00 8.60 -3.41
C ALA A 9 11.84 7.64 -3.70
N ASP A 10 11.86 6.43 -3.15
CA ASP A 10 10.85 5.41 -3.39
C ASP A 10 9.50 5.76 -2.75
N LEU A 11 9.52 6.30 -1.53
CA LEU A 11 8.32 6.62 -0.78
C LEU A 11 7.85 8.06 -1.01
N ASP A 12 8.77 9.03 -0.89
CA ASP A 12 8.39 10.45 -0.90
C ASP A 12 7.88 10.92 -2.26
N THR A 13 8.38 10.36 -3.36
CA THR A 13 7.88 10.66 -4.70
C THR A 13 6.40 10.29 -4.84
N VAL A 14 6.02 9.12 -4.33
CA VAL A 14 4.64 8.65 -4.36
C VAL A 14 3.75 9.51 -3.45
N LEU A 15 4.17 9.78 -2.22
CA LEU A 15 3.40 10.58 -1.27
C LEU A 15 3.20 12.03 -1.75
N GLN A 16 4.20 12.62 -2.43
CA GLN A 16 4.11 13.97 -2.99
C GLN A 16 3.22 14.06 -4.22
N ALA A 17 3.10 12.97 -4.98
CA ALA A 17 2.21 12.88 -6.13
C ALA A 17 0.75 12.56 -5.74
N ALA A 18 0.53 12.01 -4.55
CA ALA A 18 -0.79 11.63 -4.07
C ALA A 18 -1.66 12.84 -3.71
N SER A 19 -2.94 12.75 -4.03
CA SER A 19 -3.95 13.74 -3.62
C SER A 19 -4.22 13.70 -2.12
N ASN A 20 -4.88 14.73 -1.61
CA ASN A 20 -5.27 14.80 -0.20
C ASN A 20 -6.23 13.64 0.18
N GLU A 21 -7.13 13.27 -0.72
CA GLU A 21 -8.10 12.19 -0.57
C GLU A 21 -7.43 10.82 -0.52
N GLU A 22 -6.36 10.63 -1.30
CA GLU A 22 -5.58 9.39 -1.29
C GLU A 22 -4.72 9.25 -0.03
N LEU A 23 -4.22 10.35 0.51
CA LEU A 23 -3.44 10.36 1.75
C LEU A 23 -4.30 10.22 3.01
N ALA A 24 -5.58 10.62 2.95
CA ALA A 24 -6.45 10.65 4.12
C ALA A 24 -6.61 9.27 4.81
N PRO A 25 -6.87 8.15 4.11
CA PRO A 25 -6.96 6.82 4.74
C PRO A 25 -5.65 6.41 5.42
N LEU A 26 -4.51 6.71 4.81
CA LEU A 26 -3.19 6.43 5.36
C LEU A 26 -2.95 7.20 6.67
N VAL A 27 -3.25 8.49 6.68
CA VAL A 27 -3.14 9.31 7.89
C VAL A 27 -4.09 8.84 8.98
N GLN A 28 -5.31 8.43 8.64
CA GLN A 28 -6.26 7.87 9.62
C GLN A 28 -5.73 6.56 10.21
N PHE A 29 -5.16 5.69 9.40
CA PHE A 29 -4.52 4.46 9.86
C PHE A 29 -3.37 4.73 10.83
N ILE A 30 -2.46 5.65 10.48
CA ILE A 30 -1.34 6.05 11.34
C ILE A 30 -1.88 6.62 12.67
N LYS A 31 -2.88 7.50 12.64
CA LYS A 31 -3.51 8.08 13.84
C LYS A 31 -4.18 7.05 14.75
N ALA A 32 -4.74 6.01 14.17
CA ALA A 32 -5.39 4.93 14.95
C ALA A 32 -4.38 3.98 15.60
N SER A 33 -3.11 4.02 15.18
CA SER A 33 -2.06 3.20 15.77
C SER A 33 -1.61 3.73 17.13
N SER A 34 -1.06 2.84 17.97
CA SER A 34 -0.52 3.19 19.28
C SER A 34 0.75 4.07 19.24
N PHE A 35 1.27 4.36 18.05
CA PHE A 35 2.53 5.10 17.85
C PHE A 35 2.31 6.44 17.14
N SER A 36 1.09 6.98 17.18
CA SER A 36 0.73 8.21 16.46
C SER A 36 1.25 9.51 17.08
N GLU A 37 1.91 9.45 18.23
CA GLU A 37 2.34 10.64 18.99
C GLU A 37 3.32 11.51 18.17
N ARG A 38 4.21 10.91 17.40
CA ARG A 38 5.18 11.64 16.56
C ARG A 38 4.47 12.44 15.48
N LEU A 39 3.53 11.82 14.76
CA LEU A 39 2.74 12.50 13.72
C LEU A 39 1.92 13.64 14.34
N THR A 40 1.15 13.34 15.38
CA THR A 40 0.19 14.30 15.95
C THR A 40 0.84 15.44 16.71
N SER A 41 2.09 15.31 17.15
CA SER A 41 2.88 16.34 17.82
C SER A 41 3.76 17.16 16.86
N ASP A 42 3.84 16.83 15.57
CA ASP A 42 4.64 17.56 14.60
C ASP A 42 4.00 18.90 14.24
N ASP A 43 4.82 19.96 14.19
CA ASP A 43 4.37 21.32 13.90
C ASP A 43 3.69 21.45 12.53
N SER A 44 4.13 20.67 11.53
CA SER A 44 3.53 20.66 10.18
C SER A 44 2.16 20.01 10.20
N PHE A 45 2.01 18.90 10.93
CA PHE A 45 0.71 18.27 11.11
C PHE A 45 -0.26 19.22 11.82
N ILE A 46 0.13 19.80 12.95
CA ILE A 46 -0.71 20.72 13.74
C ILE A 46 -1.17 21.90 12.89
N ARG A 47 -0.25 22.45 12.06
CA ARG A 47 -0.53 23.63 11.23
C ARG A 47 -1.42 23.34 10.03
N TYR A 48 -1.27 22.19 9.39
CA TYR A 48 -1.84 21.94 8.06
C TYR A 48 -2.96 20.91 8.04
N TYR A 49 -3.19 20.15 9.14
CA TYR A 49 -4.31 19.22 9.18
C TYR A 49 -5.64 19.94 8.90
N PRO A 50 -6.52 19.41 8.05
CA PRO A 50 -6.50 18.11 7.35
C PRO A 50 -5.90 18.15 5.93
N ASN A 51 -5.05 19.12 5.60
CA ASN A 51 -4.36 19.18 4.30
C ASN A 51 -3.10 18.30 4.32
N HIS A 52 -3.27 17.01 4.04
CA HIS A 52 -2.24 15.98 4.18
C HIS A 52 -1.06 16.20 3.24
N ALA A 53 -1.28 16.71 2.03
CA ALA A 53 -0.25 17.01 1.05
C ALA A 53 0.81 18.03 1.55
N ARG A 54 0.48 18.84 2.57
CA ARG A 54 1.40 19.84 3.13
C ARG A 54 2.42 19.27 4.11
N TYR A 55 2.27 18.01 4.54
CA TYR A 55 3.16 17.36 5.49
C TYR A 55 3.49 15.90 5.10
N CYS A 56 3.61 15.61 3.80
CA CYS A 56 4.01 14.30 3.28
C CYS A 56 5.31 13.79 3.90
N HIS A 57 6.28 14.69 4.16
CA HIS A 57 7.54 14.35 4.81
C HIS A 57 7.36 13.77 6.23
N VAL A 58 6.34 14.23 6.96
CA VAL A 58 6.02 13.69 8.29
C VAL A 58 5.38 12.31 8.16
N ILE A 59 4.48 12.15 7.18
CA ILE A 59 3.87 10.84 6.87
C ILE A 59 4.95 9.83 6.49
N SER A 60 5.88 10.22 5.61
CA SER A 60 7.02 9.37 5.21
C SER A 60 7.89 8.96 6.40
N ALA A 61 8.26 9.93 7.24
CA ALA A 61 9.05 9.67 8.44
C ALA A 61 8.35 8.68 9.39
N GLU A 62 7.03 8.76 9.49
CA GLU A 62 6.24 7.88 10.34
C GLU A 62 6.17 6.46 9.79
N ILE A 63 5.90 6.30 8.48
CA ILE A 63 5.89 4.98 7.82
C ILE A 63 7.23 4.28 8.02
N ARG A 64 8.33 4.99 7.82
CA ARG A 64 9.68 4.45 7.97
C ARG A 64 10.03 4.14 9.42
N ALA A 65 9.51 4.91 10.37
CA ALA A 65 9.69 4.64 11.79
C ALA A 65 8.92 3.39 12.24
N PHE A 66 7.74 3.14 11.69
CA PHE A 66 6.96 1.93 11.96
C PHE A 66 7.66 0.65 11.50
N GLY A 67 8.28 0.68 10.31
CA GLY A 67 8.96 -0.47 9.73
C GLY A 67 10.29 -0.80 10.40
N GLY A 68 10.86 0.13 11.17
CA GLY A 68 12.13 -0.09 11.85
C GLY A 68 11.95 -0.66 13.26
N HIS A 69 12.68 -1.72 13.60
CA HIS A 69 12.77 -2.16 14.99
C HIS A 69 13.27 -1.00 15.87
N THR A 70 12.58 -0.71 16.96
CA THR A 70 12.85 0.42 17.88
C THR A 70 14.32 0.52 18.33
N ILE A 71 15.00 -0.62 18.53
CA ILE A 71 16.40 -0.69 18.93
C ILE A 71 17.33 -0.27 17.79
N VAL A 72 17.05 -0.71 16.55
CA VAL A 72 17.85 -0.36 15.37
C VAL A 72 17.68 1.12 15.01
N ASN A 73 16.46 1.65 15.17
CA ASN A 73 16.19 3.08 14.98
C ASN A 73 16.93 3.96 15.98
N LEU A 74 17.06 3.52 17.24
CA LEU A 74 17.83 4.23 18.26
C LEU A 74 19.31 4.30 17.90
N LEU A 75 19.89 3.20 17.41
CA LEU A 75 21.28 3.13 16.96
C LEU A 75 21.56 3.98 15.71
N ARG A 76 20.53 4.22 14.86
CA ARG A 76 20.59 5.08 13.67
C ARG A 76 20.31 6.56 13.98
N GLY A 77 20.36 6.98 15.23
CA GLY A 77 20.12 8.38 15.64
C GLY A 77 18.66 8.83 15.45
N GLY A 78 17.70 7.90 15.53
CA GLY A 78 16.27 8.17 15.39
C GLY A 78 15.78 8.37 13.95
N LYS A 79 16.66 8.16 12.94
CA LYS A 79 16.27 8.08 11.53
C LYS A 79 15.74 6.69 11.24
N GLY A 80 14.52 6.60 10.72
CA GLY A 80 13.99 5.34 10.18
C GLY A 80 14.88 4.82 9.05
N PRO A 81 14.85 3.51 8.74
CA PRO A 81 15.49 2.96 7.54
C PRO A 81 14.91 3.59 6.28
N ASP A 82 15.54 3.39 5.12
CA ASP A 82 14.90 3.69 3.84
C ASP A 82 13.68 2.77 3.61
N TYR A 83 12.80 3.19 2.72
CA TYR A 83 11.55 2.48 2.47
C TYR A 83 11.77 1.09 1.90
N HIS A 84 12.76 0.93 1.04
CA HIS A 84 13.17 -0.38 0.51
C HIS A 84 13.51 -1.36 1.64
N THR A 85 14.32 -0.94 2.60
CA THR A 85 14.66 -1.73 3.79
C THR A 85 13.40 -2.06 4.62
N VAL A 86 12.47 -1.11 4.78
CA VAL A 86 11.20 -1.37 5.49
C VAL A 86 10.41 -2.49 4.83
N VAL A 87 10.23 -2.44 3.52
CA VAL A 87 9.46 -3.46 2.79
C VAL A 87 10.17 -4.81 2.82
N ALA A 88 11.50 -4.83 2.64
CA ALA A 88 12.31 -6.04 2.72
C ALA A 88 12.21 -6.70 4.11
N ASP A 89 12.26 -5.91 5.19
CA ASP A 89 12.12 -6.42 6.57
C ASP A 89 10.71 -7.00 6.80
N VAL A 90 9.67 -6.39 6.23
CA VAL A 90 8.30 -6.94 6.28
C VAL A 90 8.23 -8.28 5.56
N LEU A 91 8.76 -8.39 4.32
CA LEU A 91 8.80 -9.64 3.57
C LEU A 91 9.51 -10.73 4.35
N LYS A 92 10.67 -10.41 4.91
CA LYS A 92 11.46 -11.34 5.75
C LYS A 92 10.67 -11.79 6.98
N HIS A 93 9.99 -10.87 7.67
CA HIS A 93 9.16 -11.21 8.83
C HIS A 93 8.00 -12.13 8.46
N MET A 94 7.38 -11.87 7.31
CA MET A 94 6.28 -12.70 6.77
C MET A 94 6.76 -14.00 6.09
N LYS A 95 8.07 -14.24 6.03
CA LYS A 95 8.70 -15.39 5.37
C LYS A 95 8.35 -15.49 3.88
N ILE A 96 8.32 -14.34 3.22
CA ILE A 96 8.11 -14.24 1.77
C ILE A 96 9.49 -14.17 1.10
N ASP A 97 9.74 -15.04 0.14
CA ASP A 97 11.01 -15.08 -0.57
C ASP A 97 11.20 -13.85 -1.46
N TYR A 98 12.36 -13.21 -1.35
CA TYR A 98 12.78 -12.11 -2.21
C TYR A 98 14.29 -12.18 -2.46
N GLN A 99 14.79 -11.44 -3.46
CA GLN A 99 16.22 -11.30 -3.73
C GLN A 99 16.71 -9.95 -3.21
N GLU A 100 17.96 -9.87 -2.77
CA GLU A 100 18.52 -8.60 -2.26
C GLU A 100 18.57 -7.52 -3.35
N GLU A 101 18.66 -7.94 -4.62
CA GLU A 101 18.67 -7.07 -5.80
C GLU A 101 17.29 -6.65 -6.30
N ASP A 102 16.19 -7.19 -5.72
CA ASP A 102 14.85 -6.80 -6.09
C ASP A 102 14.64 -5.29 -5.84
N ASN A 103 14.15 -4.58 -6.85
CA ASN A 103 13.78 -3.18 -6.67
C ASN A 103 12.49 -3.04 -5.85
N ILE A 104 12.17 -1.81 -5.42
CA ILE A 104 11.02 -1.56 -4.55
C ILE A 104 9.70 -2.08 -5.15
N PHE A 105 9.49 -1.94 -6.47
CA PHE A 105 8.27 -2.41 -7.13
C PHE A 105 8.12 -3.94 -7.05
N GLU A 106 9.21 -4.69 -7.16
CA GLU A 106 9.20 -6.15 -7.03
C GLU A 106 8.93 -6.57 -5.58
N LEU A 107 9.50 -5.88 -4.60
CA LEU A 107 9.25 -6.15 -3.19
C LEU A 107 7.77 -5.88 -2.84
N GLU A 108 7.25 -4.71 -3.21
CA GLU A 108 5.84 -4.35 -2.99
C GLU A 108 4.90 -5.32 -3.70
N ARG A 109 5.21 -5.70 -4.95
CA ARG A 109 4.43 -6.68 -5.72
C ARG A 109 4.31 -8.01 -4.99
N LYS A 110 5.42 -8.52 -4.43
CA LYS A 110 5.43 -9.76 -3.65
C LYS A 110 4.59 -9.64 -2.38
N LEU A 111 4.71 -8.50 -1.69
CA LEU A 111 3.94 -8.23 -0.48
C LEU A 111 2.44 -8.16 -0.77
N ILE A 112 2.03 -7.39 -1.80
CA ILE A 112 0.63 -7.26 -2.19
C ILE A 112 0.06 -8.61 -2.63
N ALA A 113 0.81 -9.38 -3.45
CA ALA A 113 0.37 -10.71 -3.88
C ALA A 113 0.13 -11.65 -2.70
N TYR A 114 1.01 -11.62 -1.71
CA TYR A 114 0.86 -12.41 -0.49
C TYR A 114 -0.38 -12.00 0.31
N VAL A 115 -0.54 -10.70 0.57
CA VAL A 115 -1.68 -10.17 1.34
C VAL A 115 -3.00 -10.50 0.64
N MET A 116 -3.07 -10.30 -0.69
CA MET A 116 -4.27 -10.62 -1.47
C MET A 116 -4.59 -12.12 -1.44
N LYS A 117 -3.57 -12.97 -1.55
CA LYS A 117 -3.73 -14.43 -1.44
C LYS A 117 -4.26 -14.84 -0.05
N ASP A 118 -3.69 -14.28 1.00
CA ASP A 118 -4.11 -14.58 2.38
C ASP A 118 -5.55 -14.12 2.62
N MET A 119 -5.90 -12.90 2.20
CA MET A 119 -7.27 -12.38 2.30
C MET A 119 -8.27 -13.25 1.54
N TYR A 120 -7.98 -13.58 0.27
CA TYR A 120 -8.83 -14.43 -0.54
C TYR A 120 -8.98 -15.84 0.06
N GLY A 121 -7.90 -16.36 0.62
CA GLY A 121 -7.89 -17.67 1.28
C GLY A 121 -8.79 -17.76 2.52
N LYS A 122 -8.97 -16.64 3.22
CA LYS A 122 -9.83 -16.52 4.42
C LYS A 122 -11.30 -16.27 4.11
N MET A 123 -11.64 -15.97 2.86
CA MET A 123 -13.02 -15.75 2.41
C MET A 123 -13.79 -17.07 2.32
N ASP A 124 -15.10 -17.00 2.59
CA ASP A 124 -16.02 -18.09 2.30
C ASP A 124 -16.31 -18.21 0.79
N ASN A 125 -17.08 -19.22 0.40
CA ASN A 125 -17.36 -19.48 -1.02
C ASN A 125 -18.19 -18.37 -1.67
N GLU A 126 -19.15 -17.79 -0.96
CA GLU A 126 -20.00 -16.72 -1.48
C GLU A 126 -19.18 -15.44 -1.75
N GLN A 127 -18.28 -15.09 -0.82
CA GLN A 127 -17.36 -13.98 -0.97
C GLN A 127 -16.39 -14.18 -2.15
N ARG A 128 -15.84 -15.40 -2.32
CA ARG A 128 -14.95 -15.73 -3.45
C ARG A 128 -15.68 -15.66 -4.79
N GLU A 129 -16.91 -16.17 -4.86
CA GLU A 129 -17.73 -16.08 -6.06
C GLU A 129 -18.03 -14.63 -6.44
N LEU A 130 -18.31 -13.76 -5.45
CA LEU A 130 -18.50 -12.35 -5.65
C LEU A 130 -17.24 -11.69 -6.26
N ILE A 131 -16.06 -11.94 -5.68
CA ILE A 131 -14.78 -11.43 -6.21
C ILE A 131 -14.57 -11.87 -7.65
N VAL A 132 -14.74 -13.16 -7.93
CA VAL A 132 -14.57 -13.70 -9.29
C VAL A 132 -15.57 -13.09 -10.27
N SER A 133 -16.81 -12.90 -9.86
CA SER A 133 -17.84 -12.28 -10.71
C SER A 133 -17.53 -10.82 -11.01
N GLU A 134 -17.06 -10.06 -10.03
CA GLU A 134 -16.67 -8.66 -10.21
C GLU A 134 -15.41 -8.53 -11.09
N VAL A 135 -14.39 -9.35 -10.89
CA VAL A 135 -13.19 -9.38 -11.74
C VAL A 135 -13.55 -9.69 -13.20
N LYS A 136 -14.48 -10.61 -13.44
CA LYS A 136 -14.95 -10.97 -14.80
C LYS A 136 -15.67 -9.82 -15.53
N GLN A 137 -16.20 -8.82 -14.83
CA GLN A 137 -16.83 -7.65 -15.45
C GLN A 137 -15.81 -6.71 -16.09
N TYR A 138 -14.55 -6.77 -15.68
CA TYR A 138 -13.48 -6.01 -16.30
C TYR A 138 -13.07 -6.68 -17.61
N GLN A 139 -13.44 -6.08 -18.74
CA GLN A 139 -13.30 -6.63 -20.12
C GLN A 139 -11.86 -6.73 -20.62
N ALA A 140 -10.84 -6.40 -19.83
CA ALA A 140 -9.45 -6.50 -20.23
C ALA A 140 -8.89 -7.93 -19.97
N ASN A 141 -7.84 -8.29 -20.71
CA ASN A 141 -7.08 -9.54 -20.50
C ASN A 141 -6.64 -9.75 -19.04
N ASP A 142 -6.47 -8.67 -18.29
CA ASP A 142 -6.09 -8.68 -16.89
C ASP A 142 -7.12 -9.38 -16.00
N GLY A 143 -8.43 -9.22 -16.26
CA GLY A 143 -9.48 -9.92 -15.49
C GLY A 143 -9.41 -11.44 -15.62
N ALA A 144 -9.20 -11.97 -16.83
CA ALA A 144 -9.06 -13.42 -17.05
C ALA A 144 -7.78 -13.97 -16.41
N LEU A 145 -6.69 -13.20 -16.44
CA LEU A 145 -5.43 -13.57 -15.77
C LEU A 145 -5.59 -13.60 -14.25
N VAL A 146 -6.30 -12.64 -13.67
CA VAL A 146 -6.58 -12.59 -12.23
C VAL A 146 -7.42 -13.80 -11.80
N VAL A 147 -8.51 -14.13 -12.53
CA VAL A 147 -9.34 -15.31 -12.21
C VAL A 147 -8.51 -16.58 -12.24
N LYS A 148 -7.71 -16.77 -13.28
CA LYS A 148 -6.84 -17.95 -13.41
C LYS A 148 -5.79 -18.02 -12.28
N ALA A 149 -5.25 -16.89 -11.87
CA ALA A 149 -4.29 -16.82 -10.76
C ALA A 149 -4.94 -17.15 -9.41
N LEU A 150 -6.17 -16.66 -9.18
CA LEU A 150 -6.95 -17.00 -7.98
C LEU A 150 -7.26 -18.48 -7.90
N GLU A 151 -7.70 -19.12 -9.02
CA GLU A 151 -7.97 -20.54 -9.09
C GLU A 151 -6.73 -21.41 -8.80
N LYS A 152 -5.55 -20.97 -9.26
CA LYS A 152 -4.28 -21.63 -9.02
C LYS A 152 -3.65 -21.32 -7.66
N GLY A 153 -4.10 -20.27 -6.99
CA GLY A 153 -3.50 -19.76 -5.76
C GLY A 153 -2.10 -19.15 -5.97
N ASP A 154 -1.77 -18.75 -7.21
CA ASP A 154 -0.48 -18.14 -7.56
C ASP A 154 -0.70 -16.70 -8.10
N LEU A 155 -0.64 -15.74 -7.20
CA LEU A 155 -0.77 -14.33 -7.52
C LEU A 155 0.56 -13.65 -7.81
N ALA A 156 1.69 -14.32 -7.54
CA ALA A 156 3.03 -13.76 -7.70
C ALA A 156 3.39 -13.45 -9.17
N GLN A 157 2.71 -14.09 -10.12
CA GLN A 157 2.92 -13.90 -11.56
C GLN A 157 2.04 -12.79 -12.16
N LEU A 158 1.16 -12.18 -11.37
CA LEU A 158 0.31 -11.09 -11.85
C LEU A 158 1.12 -9.82 -12.08
N SER A 159 0.80 -9.10 -13.15
CA SER A 159 1.35 -7.77 -13.40
C SER A 159 0.93 -6.79 -12.28
N PRO A 160 1.65 -5.69 -12.05
CA PRO A 160 1.24 -4.66 -11.11
C PRO A 160 -0.19 -4.16 -11.35
N LYS A 161 -0.58 -3.98 -12.62
CA LYS A 161 -1.93 -3.58 -13.01
C LYS A 161 -2.98 -4.62 -12.62
N ALA A 162 -2.72 -5.91 -12.83
CA ALA A 162 -3.63 -6.99 -12.47
C ALA A 162 -3.76 -7.12 -10.94
N LEU A 163 -2.67 -6.92 -10.17
CA LEU A 163 -2.70 -6.88 -8.72
C LEU A 163 -3.49 -5.68 -8.19
N LEU A 164 -3.34 -4.51 -8.82
CA LEU A 164 -4.11 -3.32 -8.47
C LEU A 164 -5.61 -3.53 -8.72
N LEU A 165 -5.97 -4.14 -9.86
CA LEU A 165 -7.35 -4.53 -10.15
C LEU A 165 -7.90 -5.46 -9.06
N LEU A 166 -7.17 -6.51 -8.73
CA LEU A 166 -7.59 -7.46 -7.69
C LEU A 166 -7.75 -6.79 -6.32
N SER A 167 -6.80 -5.96 -5.91
CA SER A 167 -6.86 -5.24 -4.63
C SER A 167 -8.07 -4.30 -4.56
N SER A 168 -8.37 -3.61 -5.66
CA SER A 168 -9.53 -2.72 -5.76
C SER A 168 -10.84 -3.49 -5.66
N VAL A 169 -10.96 -4.63 -6.33
CA VAL A 169 -12.14 -5.50 -6.27
C VAL A 169 -12.33 -6.06 -4.86
N ILE A 170 -11.28 -6.58 -4.24
CA ILE A 170 -11.35 -7.12 -2.87
C ILE A 170 -11.77 -6.03 -1.89
N SER A 171 -11.14 -4.85 -1.94
CA SER A 171 -11.47 -3.72 -1.06
C SER A 171 -12.92 -3.27 -1.22
N SER A 172 -13.41 -3.19 -2.46
CA SER A 172 -14.80 -2.88 -2.80
C SER A 172 -15.78 -3.89 -2.25
N SER A 173 -15.46 -5.16 -2.42
CA SER A 173 -16.34 -6.25 -1.96
C SER A 173 -16.41 -6.31 -0.44
N ILE A 174 -15.29 -6.11 0.26
CA ILE A 174 -15.26 -6.00 1.72
C ILE A 174 -16.10 -4.80 2.18
N ALA A 175 -15.96 -3.64 1.55
CA ALA A 175 -16.75 -2.47 1.88
C ALA A 175 -18.25 -2.70 1.70
N LYS A 176 -18.68 -3.37 0.61
CA LYS A 176 -20.08 -3.76 0.38
C LYS A 176 -20.60 -4.69 1.49
N ILE A 177 -19.82 -5.71 1.86
CA ILE A 177 -20.16 -6.65 2.94
C ILE A 177 -20.33 -5.92 4.26
N MET A 178 -19.49 -4.92 4.54
CA MET A 178 -19.54 -4.10 5.75
C MET A 178 -20.60 -2.98 5.70
N GLY A 179 -21.35 -2.85 4.60
CA GLY A 179 -22.34 -1.78 4.41
C GLY A 179 -21.74 -0.38 4.24
N ILE A 180 -20.47 -0.30 3.86
CA ILE A 180 -19.75 0.96 3.61
C ILE A 180 -19.90 1.32 2.13
N SER A 181 -20.51 2.48 1.84
CA SER A 181 -20.57 2.98 0.45
C SER A 181 -19.18 3.48 0.01
N VAL A 182 -18.51 2.75 -0.87
CA VAL A 182 -17.24 3.17 -1.48
C VAL A 182 -17.47 3.46 -2.96
N SER A 183 -17.25 4.70 -3.36
CA SER A 183 -17.27 5.10 -4.77
C SER A 183 -15.88 4.85 -5.39
N ILE A 184 -15.71 3.69 -6.04
CA ILE A 184 -14.43 3.28 -6.66
C ILE A 184 -14.25 3.83 -8.08
N SER A 185 -15.30 4.37 -8.68
CA SER A 185 -15.35 4.73 -10.09
C SER A 185 -14.28 5.73 -10.56
N ASN A 186 -13.68 6.51 -9.66
CA ASN A 186 -12.70 7.54 -10.03
C ASN A 186 -11.22 7.14 -9.78
N ALA A 187 -10.95 6.23 -8.87
CA ALA A 187 -9.57 5.85 -8.53
C ALA A 187 -8.92 4.95 -9.60
N LEU A 188 -9.69 4.08 -10.25
CA LEU A 188 -9.19 3.18 -11.28
C LEU A 188 -8.94 3.88 -12.62
N GLY A 189 -9.71 4.93 -12.96
CA GLY A 189 -9.56 5.67 -14.21
C GLY A 189 -8.24 6.44 -14.29
N SER A 190 -7.82 7.06 -13.20
CA SER A 190 -6.57 7.84 -13.13
C SER A 190 -5.32 6.99 -12.90
N ALA A 191 -5.44 5.85 -12.22
CA ALA A 191 -4.30 4.96 -11.95
C ALA A 191 -3.89 4.09 -13.17
N LEU A 192 -4.74 4.02 -14.20
CA LEU A 192 -4.47 3.21 -15.40
C LEU A 192 -3.76 4.01 -16.52
N ASP A 193 -3.67 5.34 -16.38
CA ASP A 193 -3.00 6.25 -17.32
C ASP A 193 -1.58 6.64 -16.86
N PHE A 194 -0.77 5.67 -16.46
CA PHE A 194 0.66 5.93 -16.28
C PHE A 194 1.30 6.15 -17.66
N PRO A 195 1.97 7.29 -17.91
CA PRO A 195 2.79 7.45 -19.10
C PRO A 195 3.89 6.38 -19.10
N PRO A 196 4.25 5.84 -20.27
CA PRO A 196 5.36 4.89 -20.34
C PRO A 196 6.62 5.57 -19.82
N CYS A 197 7.35 4.88 -18.93
CA CYS A 197 8.65 5.31 -18.46
C CYS A 197 9.52 5.62 -19.67
N ALA A 198 9.90 6.90 -19.83
CA ALA A 198 10.90 7.29 -20.82
C ALA A 198 12.21 6.60 -20.43
N GLY A 199 12.73 5.76 -21.35
CA GLY A 199 14.01 5.05 -21.24
C GLY A 199 15.20 6.00 -21.25
#